data_f603b53be2ec4e07b85dfa505b8711ba
#
_entry.id   f603b53be2ec4e07b85dfa505b8711ba
#
_cell.length_a   1.000
_cell.length_b   1.000
_cell.length_c   1.000
_cell.angle_alpha   90.00
_cell.angle_beta   90.00
_cell.angle_gamma   90.00
#
_symmetry.space_group_name_H-M   'P 1'
#
loop_
_entity.id
_entity.type
_entity.pdbx_description
1 polymer ?
#
loop_
_entity_poly.entity_id
_entity_poly.type
_entity_poly.pdbx_seq_one_letter_code
_entity_poly.pdbx_strand_id
1 'polypeptide(L)'
;MAILRLLRREKGPFRLTRLRLRIDRAALRQILFIGVPAGVQSMVFSLSNIFVQSAINGYGPSAIAGAAISLNFDTYCYFLLTSFCGAAVTFTGQNYGAGKIDRCRRVFWICMGCGALACFLANMLFFTQSDFFLWFFTTDPSVIHYAKVRMATVLVFQALASSYEISAASMRGLGHSIEPTLLTILGTCVLRFAWVFFVCPVWPGFRELMLCYPISWVLTGVMVCVSYVFVSRKAYRKLSL
;
A
#
# COMPACT_ATOMS: atom_id res chain seq x y z
N MET A 1 4.81 -8.92 25.94
CA MET A 1 5.60 -9.35 27.12
C MET A 1 6.98 -9.91 26.75
N ALA A 2 7.12 -10.79 25.74
CA ALA A 2 8.43 -11.39 25.35
C ALA A 2 9.47 -10.34 24.92
N ILE A 3 9.11 -9.38 24.07
CA ILE A 3 10.01 -8.31 23.58
C ILE A 3 10.54 -7.45 24.74
N LEU A 4 9.70 -7.08 25.70
CA LEU A 4 10.13 -6.31 26.86
C LEU A 4 11.12 -7.08 27.76
N ARG A 5 10.95 -8.41 27.88
CA ARG A 5 11.91 -9.27 28.60
C ARG A 5 13.25 -9.37 27.87
N LEU A 6 13.22 -9.51 26.54
CA LEU A 6 14.42 -9.51 25.69
C LEU A 6 15.19 -8.20 25.82
N LEU A 7 14.52 -7.05 25.63
CA LEU A 7 15.15 -5.73 25.75
C LEU A 7 15.74 -5.45 27.16
N ARG A 8 15.12 -6.00 28.21
CA ARG A 8 15.68 -5.91 29.59
C ARG A 8 16.89 -6.80 29.79
N ARG A 9 17.00 -7.94 29.10
CA ARG A 9 18.13 -8.89 29.21
C ARG A 9 19.30 -8.51 28.30
N GLU A 10 19.04 -7.65 27.31
CA GLU A 10 20.08 -7.18 26.39
C GLU A 10 21.22 -6.48 27.14
N LYS A 11 22.46 -6.77 26.77
CA LYS A 11 23.65 -6.17 27.38
C LYS A 11 24.21 -4.98 26.62
N GLY A 12 23.64 -4.71 25.43
CA GLY A 12 24.04 -3.66 24.48
C GLY A 12 23.37 -2.29 24.73
N PRO A 13 23.61 -1.33 23.83
CA PRO A 13 23.03 0.03 23.90
C PRO A 13 21.50 0.06 23.85
N PHE A 14 20.86 -1.02 23.40
CA PHE A 14 19.41 -1.18 23.34
C PHE A 14 18.77 -1.71 24.62
N ARG A 15 19.55 -1.87 25.71
CA ARG A 15 19.03 -2.34 27.00
C ARG A 15 18.00 -1.37 27.56
N LEU A 16 16.79 -1.87 27.81
CA LEU A 16 15.71 -1.09 28.40
C LEU A 16 15.91 -1.04 29.94
N THR A 17 16.29 0.12 30.43
CA THR A 17 16.38 0.39 31.89
C THR A 17 15.34 1.44 32.28
N ARG A 18 14.63 1.25 33.41
CA ARG A 18 13.59 2.19 33.87
C ARG A 18 14.13 3.62 34.06
N LEU A 19 15.38 3.79 34.44
CA LEU A 19 16.06 5.07 34.64
C LEU A 19 16.35 5.82 33.33
N ARG A 20 16.26 5.16 32.14
CA ARG A 20 16.52 5.75 30.82
C ARG A 20 15.27 5.96 29.98
N LEU A 21 14.08 5.72 30.53
CA LEU A 21 12.82 6.01 29.85
C LEU A 21 12.58 7.53 29.87
N ARG A 22 13.14 8.22 28.90
CA ARG A 22 12.88 9.64 28.67
C ARG A 22 12.36 9.80 27.25
N ILE A 23 11.38 10.67 27.11
CA ILE A 23 10.88 11.07 25.79
C ILE A 23 11.82 12.15 25.26
N ASP A 24 12.59 11.80 24.23
CA ASP A 24 13.36 12.78 23.47
C ASP A 24 12.40 13.55 22.55
N ARG A 25 12.32 14.86 22.77
CA ARG A 25 11.39 15.74 22.02
C ARG A 25 11.74 15.80 20.53
N ALA A 26 13.03 15.74 20.17
CA ALA A 26 13.47 15.78 18.78
C ALA A 26 13.09 14.48 18.05
N ALA A 27 13.37 13.33 18.67
CA ALA A 27 12.97 12.04 18.16
C ALA A 27 11.44 11.91 18.06
N LEU A 28 10.70 12.34 19.08
CA LEU A 28 9.24 12.34 19.07
C LEU A 28 8.68 13.19 17.92
N ARG A 29 9.20 14.40 17.73
CA ARG A 29 8.79 15.28 16.63
C ARG A 29 9.01 14.63 15.27
N GLN A 30 10.13 13.93 15.08
CA GLN A 30 10.44 13.24 13.83
C GLN A 30 9.50 12.05 13.59
N ILE A 31 9.22 11.26 14.66
CA ILE A 31 8.27 10.15 14.60
C ILE A 31 6.87 10.66 14.25
N LEU A 32 6.41 11.73 14.87
CA LEU A 32 5.09 12.31 14.57
C LEU A 32 5.02 12.91 13.18
N PHE A 33 6.09 13.56 12.72
CA PHE A 33 6.14 14.17 11.38
C PHE A 33 6.02 13.12 10.26
N ILE A 34 6.51 11.90 10.48
CA ILE A 34 6.40 10.79 9.53
C ILE A 34 5.13 9.98 9.78
N GLY A 35 4.83 9.68 11.04
CA GLY A 35 3.77 8.75 11.43
C GLY A 35 2.36 9.33 11.28
N VAL A 36 2.16 10.60 11.67
CA VAL A 36 0.83 11.24 11.59
C VAL A 36 0.32 11.32 10.14
N PRO A 37 1.08 11.83 9.15
CA PRO A 37 0.62 11.82 7.76
C PRO A 37 0.32 10.41 7.24
N ALA A 38 1.16 9.41 7.57
CA ALA A 38 0.93 8.03 7.17
C ALA A 38 -0.34 7.45 7.83
N GLY A 39 -0.61 7.77 9.08
CA GLY A 39 -1.84 7.38 9.77
C GLY A 39 -3.09 8.02 9.17
N VAL A 40 -3.04 9.31 8.86
CA VAL A 40 -4.11 10.02 8.15
C VAL A 40 -4.37 9.40 6.78
N GLN A 41 -3.31 9.09 6.02
CA GLN A 41 -3.45 8.40 4.74
C GLN A 41 -4.20 7.08 4.88
N SER A 42 -3.83 6.25 5.86
CA SER A 42 -4.48 4.95 6.11
C SER A 42 -5.95 5.11 6.49
N MET A 43 -6.27 6.13 7.30
CA MET A 43 -7.65 6.43 7.71
C MET A 43 -8.50 6.85 6.50
N VAL A 44 -8.02 7.76 5.67
CA VAL A 44 -8.73 8.23 4.47
C VAL A 44 -8.88 7.10 3.46
N PHE A 45 -7.87 6.24 3.33
CA PHE A 45 -7.92 5.05 2.48
C PHE A 45 -9.01 4.06 2.93
N SER A 46 -9.09 3.80 4.24
CA SER A 46 -10.15 2.95 4.81
C SER A 46 -11.54 3.54 4.58
N LEU A 47 -11.68 4.86 4.75
CA LEU A 47 -12.94 5.55 4.48
C LEU A 47 -13.33 5.43 2.99
N SER A 48 -12.39 5.61 2.07
CA SER A 48 -12.61 5.42 0.64
C SER A 48 -13.11 4.00 0.31
N ASN A 49 -12.53 2.98 0.95
CA ASN A 49 -12.97 1.60 0.76
C ASN A 49 -14.39 1.36 1.28
N ILE A 50 -14.81 2.02 2.38
CA ILE A 50 -16.19 1.96 2.89
C ILE A 50 -17.17 2.51 1.85
N PHE A 51 -16.84 3.60 1.15
CA PHE A 51 -17.70 4.14 0.09
C PHE A 51 -17.83 3.19 -1.10
N VAL A 52 -16.74 2.58 -1.54
CA VAL A 52 -16.81 1.57 -2.61
C VAL A 52 -17.62 0.35 -2.14
N GLN A 53 -17.45 -0.07 -0.89
CA GLN A 53 -18.25 -1.17 -0.31
C GLN A 53 -19.74 -0.83 -0.26
N SER A 54 -20.08 0.42 0.08
CA SER A 54 -21.48 0.88 0.04
C SER A 54 -22.08 0.79 -1.37
N ALA A 55 -21.29 1.11 -2.41
CA ALA A 55 -21.73 0.94 -3.79
C ALA A 55 -21.88 -0.55 -4.16
N ILE A 56 -20.98 -1.44 -3.69
CA ILE A 56 -21.09 -2.89 -3.88
C ILE A 56 -22.39 -3.44 -3.28
N ASN A 57 -22.82 -2.92 -2.12
CA ASN A 57 -24.04 -3.36 -1.45
C ASN A 57 -25.29 -3.18 -2.32
N GLY A 58 -25.30 -2.23 -3.25
CA GLY A 58 -26.36 -2.02 -4.21
C GLY A 58 -26.57 -3.15 -5.23
N TYR A 59 -25.57 -4.05 -5.41
CA TYR A 59 -25.64 -5.18 -6.35
C TYR A 59 -26.19 -6.47 -5.72
N GLY A 60 -26.56 -6.44 -4.43
CA GLY A 60 -27.19 -7.54 -3.75
C GLY A 60 -26.24 -8.52 -3.02
N PRO A 61 -26.81 -9.52 -2.31
CA PRO A 61 -26.05 -10.39 -1.40
C PRO A 61 -24.92 -11.18 -2.09
N SER A 62 -25.18 -11.70 -3.30
CA SER A 62 -24.18 -12.49 -4.05
C SER A 62 -22.97 -11.65 -4.46
N ALA A 63 -23.18 -10.37 -4.80
CA ALA A 63 -22.10 -9.45 -5.11
C ALA A 63 -21.27 -9.09 -3.86
N ILE A 64 -21.94 -8.89 -2.72
CA ILE A 64 -21.29 -8.63 -1.43
C ILE A 64 -20.39 -9.81 -1.04
N ALA A 65 -20.97 -11.04 -1.08
CA ALA A 65 -20.24 -12.26 -0.75
C ALA A 65 -19.05 -12.50 -1.69
N GLY A 66 -19.26 -12.39 -3.00
CA GLY A 66 -18.21 -12.54 -4.01
C GLY A 66 -17.08 -11.52 -3.88
N ALA A 67 -17.44 -10.24 -3.64
CA ALA A 67 -16.47 -9.20 -3.39
C ALA A 67 -15.66 -9.45 -2.10
N ALA A 68 -16.29 -9.90 -1.02
CA ALA A 68 -15.62 -10.20 0.23
C ALA A 68 -14.64 -11.38 0.10
N ILE A 69 -15.01 -12.43 -0.62
CA ILE A 69 -14.12 -13.57 -0.89
C ILE A 69 -12.90 -13.12 -1.70
N SER A 70 -13.11 -12.38 -2.79
CA SER A 70 -12.02 -11.86 -3.62
C SER A 70 -11.08 -10.94 -2.83
N LEU A 71 -11.62 -10.13 -1.90
CA LEU A 71 -10.84 -9.23 -1.05
C LEU A 71 -9.81 -9.96 -0.18
N ASN A 72 -10.06 -11.20 0.23
CA ASN A 72 -9.08 -11.98 0.98
C ASN A 72 -7.82 -12.22 0.14
N PHE A 73 -7.95 -12.57 -1.14
CA PHE A 73 -6.83 -12.79 -2.04
C PHE A 73 -6.05 -11.50 -2.30
N ASP A 74 -6.77 -10.39 -2.52
CA ASP A 74 -6.14 -9.06 -2.63
C ASP A 74 -5.31 -8.74 -1.38
N THR A 75 -5.82 -9.06 -0.20
CA THR A 75 -5.16 -8.79 1.08
C THR A 75 -3.88 -9.60 1.24
N TYR A 76 -3.87 -10.88 0.86
CA TYR A 76 -2.65 -11.69 0.89
C TYR A 76 -1.56 -11.15 -0.04
N CYS A 77 -1.93 -10.78 -1.26
CA CYS A 77 -0.99 -10.18 -2.21
C CYS A 77 -0.50 -8.80 -1.74
N TYR A 78 -1.37 -8.02 -1.10
CA TYR A 78 -1.00 -6.73 -0.51
C TYR A 78 -0.02 -6.87 0.65
N PHE A 79 -0.11 -7.91 1.48
CA PHE A 79 0.87 -8.17 2.53
C PHE A 79 2.26 -8.50 1.99
N LEU A 80 2.37 -9.17 0.85
CA LEU A 80 3.65 -9.33 0.16
C LEU A 80 4.22 -7.96 -0.23
N LEU A 81 3.42 -7.12 -0.85
CA LEU A 81 3.85 -5.78 -1.28
C LEU A 81 4.29 -4.92 -0.09
N THR A 82 3.53 -4.93 1.01
CA THR A 82 3.86 -4.14 2.23
C THR A 82 5.17 -4.58 2.86
N SER A 83 5.56 -5.84 2.74
CA SER A 83 6.86 -6.32 3.20
C SER A 83 8.02 -5.65 2.43
N PHE A 84 7.90 -5.51 1.11
CA PHE A 84 8.87 -4.75 0.32
C PHE A 84 8.85 -3.25 0.61
N CYS A 85 7.67 -2.68 0.91
CA CYS A 85 7.56 -1.29 1.36
C CYS A 85 8.30 -1.07 2.69
N GLY A 86 8.16 -1.98 3.65
CA GLY A 86 8.90 -1.96 4.91
C GLY A 86 10.41 -2.01 4.70
N ALA A 87 10.88 -2.87 3.80
CA ALA A 87 12.29 -2.93 3.40
C ALA A 87 12.75 -1.61 2.74
N ALA A 88 11.95 -1.06 1.81
CA ALA A 88 12.25 0.19 1.13
C ALA A 88 12.40 1.36 2.12
N VAL A 89 11.48 1.53 3.07
CA VAL A 89 11.59 2.57 4.12
C VAL A 89 12.86 2.39 4.93
N THR A 90 13.07 1.18 5.46
CA THR A 90 14.15 0.88 6.40
C THR A 90 15.53 1.04 5.75
N PHE A 91 15.76 0.35 4.64
CA PHE A 91 17.07 0.40 3.99
C PHE A 91 17.35 1.74 3.31
N THR A 92 16.34 2.43 2.77
CA THR A 92 16.53 3.79 2.27
C THR A 92 16.92 4.73 3.40
N GLY A 93 16.22 4.69 4.53
CA GLY A 93 16.52 5.55 5.68
C GLY A 93 17.92 5.30 6.25
N GLN A 94 18.32 4.05 6.43
CA GLN A 94 19.66 3.69 6.92
C GLN A 94 20.77 4.14 5.98
N ASN A 95 20.62 3.88 4.67
CA ASN A 95 21.64 4.27 3.69
C ASN A 95 21.69 5.78 3.46
N TYR A 96 20.53 6.46 3.53
CA TYR A 96 20.45 7.92 3.44
C TYR A 96 21.15 8.58 4.64
N GLY A 97 20.89 8.11 5.86
CA GLY A 97 21.57 8.59 7.07
C GLY A 97 23.09 8.32 7.07
N ALA A 98 23.53 7.27 6.36
CA ALA A 98 24.95 6.95 6.17
C ALA A 98 25.60 7.67 4.96
N GLY A 99 24.88 8.55 4.24
CA GLY A 99 25.37 9.26 3.07
C GLY A 99 25.55 8.40 1.81
N LYS A 100 25.04 7.15 1.79
CA LYS A 100 25.27 6.18 0.70
C LYS A 100 24.17 6.24 -0.37
N ILE A 101 24.18 7.29 -1.19
CA ILE A 101 23.15 7.60 -2.19
C ILE A 101 22.95 6.46 -3.20
N ASP A 102 24.02 5.86 -3.71
CA ASP A 102 23.92 4.79 -4.71
C ASP A 102 23.23 3.54 -4.16
N ARG A 103 23.42 3.28 -2.86
CA ARG A 103 22.69 2.20 -2.19
C ARG A 103 21.19 2.52 -2.05
N CYS A 104 20.82 3.77 -1.78
CA CYS A 104 19.41 4.18 -1.77
C CYS A 104 18.73 3.92 -3.13
N ARG A 105 19.39 4.29 -4.23
CA ARG A 105 18.89 4.02 -5.59
C ARG A 105 18.76 2.54 -5.87
N ARG A 106 19.75 1.74 -5.47
CA ARG A 106 19.72 0.28 -5.64
C ARG A 106 18.59 -0.35 -4.83
N VAL A 107 18.40 0.05 -3.57
CA VAL A 107 17.29 -0.41 -2.72
C VAL A 107 15.94 -0.11 -3.38
N PHE A 108 15.75 1.10 -3.89
CA PHE A 108 14.52 1.46 -4.59
C PHE A 108 14.22 0.52 -5.75
N TRP A 109 15.16 0.31 -6.67
CA TRP A 109 14.94 -0.54 -7.85
C TRP A 109 14.78 -2.02 -7.52
N ILE A 110 15.52 -2.53 -6.52
CA ILE A 110 15.37 -3.91 -6.06
C ILE A 110 13.99 -4.11 -5.44
N CYS A 111 13.58 -3.22 -4.52
CA CYS A 111 12.26 -3.33 -3.89
C CYS A 111 11.13 -3.18 -4.93
N MET A 112 11.28 -2.26 -5.90
CA MET A 112 10.30 -2.06 -6.97
C MET A 112 10.18 -3.30 -7.86
N GLY A 113 11.30 -3.82 -8.37
CA GLY A 113 11.29 -4.98 -9.26
C GLY A 113 10.83 -6.25 -8.54
N CYS A 114 11.43 -6.57 -7.38
CA CYS A 114 11.07 -7.79 -6.63
C CYS A 114 9.66 -7.71 -6.05
N GLY A 115 9.24 -6.54 -5.54
CA GLY A 115 7.90 -6.35 -4.98
C GLY A 115 6.81 -6.44 -6.04
N ALA A 116 7.01 -5.78 -7.19
CA ALA A 116 6.08 -5.87 -8.31
C ALA A 116 5.98 -7.31 -8.87
N LEU A 117 7.14 -7.97 -9.05
CA LEU A 117 7.18 -9.35 -9.55
C LEU A 117 6.53 -10.33 -8.58
N ALA A 118 6.84 -10.25 -7.29
CA ALA A 118 6.25 -11.13 -6.27
C ALA A 118 4.74 -10.94 -6.18
N CYS A 119 4.27 -9.68 -6.18
CA CYS A 119 2.85 -9.37 -6.18
C CYS A 119 2.17 -9.88 -7.46
N PHE A 120 2.77 -9.65 -8.62
CA PHE A 120 2.25 -10.13 -9.91
C PHE A 120 2.14 -11.66 -9.95
N LEU A 121 3.17 -12.39 -9.54
CA LEU A 121 3.16 -13.85 -9.53
C LEU A 121 2.09 -14.40 -8.58
N ALA A 122 1.95 -13.82 -7.38
CA ALA A 122 0.91 -14.22 -6.44
C ALA A 122 -0.50 -13.93 -6.99
N ASN A 123 -0.70 -12.77 -7.60
CA ASN A 123 -1.97 -12.40 -8.23
C ASN A 123 -2.34 -13.36 -9.36
N MET A 124 -1.37 -13.69 -10.22
CA MET A 124 -1.58 -14.64 -11.33
C MET A 124 -1.87 -16.04 -10.81
N LEU A 125 -1.21 -16.49 -9.75
CA LEU A 125 -1.50 -17.78 -9.13
C LEU A 125 -2.96 -17.85 -8.66
N PHE A 126 -3.43 -16.87 -7.90
CA PHE A 126 -4.82 -16.85 -7.43
C PHE A 126 -5.83 -16.66 -8.56
N PHE A 127 -5.49 -15.88 -9.58
CA PHE A 127 -6.38 -15.66 -10.71
C PHE A 127 -6.51 -16.89 -11.60
N THR A 128 -5.39 -17.53 -12.00
CA THR A 128 -5.40 -18.71 -12.88
C THR A 128 -6.00 -19.93 -12.21
N GLN A 129 -5.83 -20.06 -10.90
CA GLN A 129 -6.40 -21.15 -10.09
C GLN A 129 -7.65 -20.71 -9.33
N SER A 130 -8.37 -19.69 -9.85
CA SER A 130 -9.51 -19.10 -9.15
C SER A 130 -10.61 -20.11 -8.83
N ASP A 131 -10.89 -21.08 -9.72
CA ASP A 131 -11.89 -22.11 -9.48
C ASP A 131 -11.55 -22.97 -8.27
N PHE A 132 -10.30 -23.39 -8.16
CA PHE A 132 -9.80 -24.18 -7.03
C PHE A 132 -9.92 -23.40 -5.71
N PHE A 133 -9.44 -22.16 -5.68
CA PHE A 133 -9.45 -21.36 -4.46
C PHE A 133 -10.87 -20.93 -4.05
N LEU A 134 -11.73 -20.57 -5.01
CA LEU A 134 -13.11 -20.16 -4.70
C LEU A 134 -13.95 -21.31 -4.18
N TRP A 135 -13.70 -22.55 -4.62
CA TRP A 135 -14.41 -23.75 -4.15
C TRP A 135 -14.31 -23.93 -2.63
N PHE A 136 -13.20 -23.53 -1.98
CA PHE A 136 -13.08 -23.58 -0.52
C PHE A 136 -14.03 -22.62 0.23
N PHE A 137 -14.53 -21.58 -0.45
CA PHE A 137 -15.36 -20.54 0.17
C PHE A 137 -16.84 -20.72 -0.17
N THR A 138 -17.16 -21.13 -1.40
CA THR A 138 -18.55 -21.21 -1.87
C THR A 138 -18.68 -22.11 -3.09
N THR A 139 -19.88 -22.70 -3.21
CA THR A 139 -20.33 -23.43 -4.40
C THR A 139 -21.45 -22.71 -5.17
N ASP A 140 -21.88 -21.53 -4.69
CA ASP A 140 -22.93 -20.73 -5.34
C ASP A 140 -22.36 -20.08 -6.63
N PRO A 141 -22.93 -20.42 -7.82
CA PRO A 141 -22.45 -19.90 -9.09
C PRO A 141 -22.54 -18.37 -9.20
N SER A 142 -23.53 -17.75 -8.57
CA SER A 142 -23.71 -16.29 -8.59
C SER A 142 -22.61 -15.59 -7.79
N VAL A 143 -22.25 -16.12 -6.63
CA VAL A 143 -21.15 -15.59 -5.80
C VAL A 143 -19.82 -15.77 -6.51
N ILE A 144 -19.58 -16.95 -7.12
CA ILE A 144 -18.38 -17.25 -7.89
C ILE A 144 -18.24 -16.27 -9.07
N HIS A 145 -19.34 -15.97 -9.76
CA HIS A 145 -19.33 -15.01 -10.88
C HIS A 145 -18.81 -13.64 -10.44
N TYR A 146 -19.38 -13.07 -9.38
CA TYR A 146 -18.94 -11.76 -8.87
C TYR A 146 -17.51 -11.76 -8.34
N ALA A 147 -17.10 -12.85 -7.66
CA ALA A 147 -15.72 -13.01 -7.21
C ALA A 147 -14.74 -13.02 -8.39
N LYS A 148 -15.02 -13.78 -9.46
CA LYS A 148 -14.19 -13.82 -10.67
C LYS A 148 -14.13 -12.49 -11.40
N VAL A 149 -15.25 -11.78 -11.54
CA VAL A 149 -15.28 -10.44 -12.14
C VAL A 149 -14.36 -9.49 -11.37
N ARG A 150 -14.43 -9.51 -10.02
CA ARG A 150 -13.56 -8.69 -9.19
C ARG A 150 -12.09 -9.13 -9.28
N MET A 151 -11.79 -10.42 -9.26
CA MET A 151 -10.43 -10.92 -9.45
C MET A 151 -9.84 -10.49 -10.78
N ALA A 152 -10.61 -10.58 -11.87
CA ALA A 152 -10.17 -10.18 -13.20
C ALA A 152 -9.91 -8.67 -13.33
N THR A 153 -10.67 -7.83 -12.60
CA THR A 153 -10.58 -6.37 -12.71
C THR A 153 -9.69 -5.73 -11.65
N VAL A 154 -9.55 -6.33 -10.48
CA VAL A 154 -8.79 -5.76 -9.36
C VAL A 154 -7.52 -6.55 -9.11
N LEU A 155 -7.62 -7.86 -8.84
CA LEU A 155 -6.48 -8.68 -8.44
C LEU A 155 -5.40 -8.73 -9.54
N VAL A 156 -5.78 -8.93 -10.81
CA VAL A 156 -4.83 -8.97 -11.94
C VAL A 156 -3.98 -7.70 -12.03
N PHE A 157 -4.57 -6.55 -11.77
CA PHE A 157 -3.90 -5.25 -11.89
C PHE A 157 -3.28 -4.76 -10.59
N GLN A 158 -3.42 -5.46 -9.47
CA GLN A 158 -2.94 -5.01 -8.16
C GLN A 158 -1.42 -4.79 -8.12
N ALA A 159 -0.65 -5.50 -8.92
CA ALA A 159 0.80 -5.28 -9.05
C ALA A 159 1.15 -3.83 -9.45
N LEU A 160 0.25 -3.10 -10.12
CA LEU A 160 0.44 -1.67 -10.44
C LEU A 160 0.52 -0.80 -9.18
N ALA A 161 -0.10 -1.24 -8.08
CA ALA A 161 -0.01 -0.54 -6.80
C ALA A 161 1.42 -0.46 -6.26
N SER A 162 2.32 -1.38 -6.65
CA SER A 162 3.72 -1.33 -6.26
C SER A 162 4.41 -0.03 -6.67
N SER A 163 4.00 0.57 -7.80
CA SER A 163 4.58 1.79 -8.34
C SER A 163 4.48 2.97 -7.36
N TYR A 164 3.32 3.20 -6.77
CA TYR A 164 3.16 4.30 -5.81
C TYR A 164 3.50 3.89 -4.37
N GLU A 165 3.23 2.66 -3.96
CA GLU A 165 3.50 2.19 -2.59
C GLU A 165 5.00 2.20 -2.29
N ILE A 166 5.83 1.61 -3.16
CA ILE A 166 7.28 1.54 -2.96
C ILE A 166 7.93 2.90 -3.15
N SER A 167 7.43 3.72 -4.09
CA SER A 167 7.89 5.10 -4.25
C SER A 167 7.59 5.94 -3.01
N ALA A 168 6.37 5.86 -2.48
CA ALA A 168 5.98 6.53 -1.24
C ALA A 168 6.80 6.03 -0.03
N ALA A 169 7.01 4.72 0.08
CA ALA A 169 7.84 4.11 1.10
C ALA A 169 9.28 4.65 1.06
N SER A 170 9.88 4.71 -0.13
CA SER A 170 11.23 5.27 -0.31
C SER A 170 11.29 6.76 0.04
N MET A 171 10.27 7.56 -0.33
CA MET A 171 10.19 8.97 0.07
C MET A 171 10.13 9.13 1.60
N ARG A 172 9.35 8.27 2.28
CA ARG A 172 9.33 8.24 3.77
C ARG A 172 10.69 7.89 4.36
N GLY A 173 11.43 6.96 3.75
CA GLY A 173 12.80 6.63 4.11
C GLY A 173 13.77 7.82 3.95
N LEU A 174 13.52 8.72 3.00
CA LEU A 174 14.25 9.98 2.83
C LEU A 174 13.79 11.10 3.78
N GLY A 175 12.80 10.84 4.65
CA GLY A 175 12.24 11.84 5.57
C GLY A 175 11.10 12.69 4.99
N HIS A 176 10.60 12.35 3.80
CA HIS A 176 9.50 13.02 3.12
C HIS A 176 8.22 12.17 3.22
N SER A 177 7.29 12.55 4.10
CA SER A 177 6.04 11.81 4.34
C SER A 177 4.80 12.54 3.84
N ILE A 178 4.81 13.87 3.82
CA ILE A 178 3.64 14.68 3.47
C ILE A 178 3.32 14.55 1.98
N GLU A 179 4.31 14.69 1.12
CA GLU A 179 4.13 14.68 -0.34
C GLU A 179 3.50 13.36 -0.83
N PRO A 180 4.04 12.16 -0.49
CA PRO A 180 3.41 10.92 -0.92
C PRO A 180 2.03 10.71 -0.30
N THR A 181 1.80 11.18 0.93
CA THR A 181 0.48 11.10 1.58
C THR A 181 -0.57 11.88 0.81
N LEU A 182 -0.30 13.16 0.50
CA LEU A 182 -1.25 14.01 -0.24
C LEU A 182 -1.54 13.46 -1.63
N LEU A 183 -0.50 13.03 -2.36
CA LEU A 183 -0.66 12.49 -3.70
C LEU A 183 -1.43 11.17 -3.71
N THR A 184 -1.20 10.29 -2.73
CA THR A 184 -1.95 9.03 -2.61
C THR A 184 -3.41 9.28 -2.24
N ILE A 185 -3.70 10.21 -1.32
CA ILE A 185 -5.08 10.60 -0.98
C ILE A 185 -5.78 11.14 -2.23
N LEU A 186 -5.14 12.06 -2.95
CA LEU A 186 -5.72 12.67 -4.13
C LEU A 186 -5.96 11.64 -5.24
N GLY A 187 -4.93 10.88 -5.60
CA GLY A 187 -4.98 9.95 -6.73
C GLY A 187 -5.83 8.69 -6.44
N THR A 188 -5.85 8.21 -5.20
CA THR A 188 -6.59 6.99 -4.87
C THR A 188 -7.97 7.30 -4.30
N CYS A 189 -8.04 8.10 -3.24
CA CYS A 189 -9.29 8.29 -2.51
C CYS A 189 -10.24 9.24 -3.23
N VAL A 190 -9.77 10.44 -3.61
CA VAL A 190 -10.63 11.42 -4.30
C VAL A 190 -11.13 10.89 -5.64
N LEU A 191 -10.27 10.19 -6.39
CA LEU A 191 -10.68 9.59 -7.66
C LEU A 191 -11.75 8.52 -7.46
N ARG A 192 -11.62 7.64 -6.44
CA ARG A 192 -12.65 6.62 -6.17
C ARG A 192 -13.98 7.24 -5.75
N PHE A 193 -13.97 8.30 -4.94
CA PHE A 193 -15.19 9.07 -4.66
C PHE A 193 -15.81 9.60 -5.95
N ALA A 194 -15.02 10.31 -6.77
CA ALA A 194 -15.50 10.84 -8.03
C ALA A 194 -16.04 9.73 -8.95
N TRP A 195 -15.39 8.57 -8.98
CA TRP A 195 -15.83 7.42 -9.77
C TRP A 195 -17.21 6.93 -9.35
N VAL A 196 -17.41 6.71 -8.05
CA VAL A 196 -18.69 6.22 -7.51
C VAL A 196 -19.82 7.22 -7.76
N PHE A 197 -19.55 8.54 -7.62
CA PHE A 197 -20.59 9.56 -7.75
C PHE A 197 -20.88 9.97 -9.20
N PHE A 198 -19.89 9.96 -10.09
CA PHE A 198 -20.05 10.49 -11.45
C PHE A 198 -20.02 9.42 -12.53
N VAL A 199 -19.26 8.33 -12.36
CA VAL A 199 -19.10 7.30 -13.39
C VAL A 199 -20.13 6.18 -13.21
N CYS A 200 -20.30 5.67 -12.00
CA CYS A 200 -21.23 4.57 -11.73
C CYS A 200 -22.71 4.88 -12.09
N PRO A 201 -23.23 6.10 -11.92
CA PRO A 201 -24.59 6.41 -12.37
C PRO A 201 -24.78 6.37 -13.89
N VAL A 202 -23.70 6.66 -14.65
CA VAL A 202 -23.72 6.66 -16.13
C VAL A 202 -23.50 5.25 -16.68
N TRP A 203 -22.63 4.48 -16.04
CA TRP A 203 -22.32 3.09 -16.42
C TRP A 203 -22.56 2.15 -15.23
N PRO A 204 -23.83 1.75 -15.01
CA PRO A 204 -24.22 0.93 -13.87
C PRO A 204 -23.87 -0.54 -14.09
N GLY A 205 -22.64 -0.93 -13.71
CA GLY A 205 -22.18 -2.32 -13.77
C GLY A 205 -21.21 -2.62 -12.64
N PHE A 206 -21.24 -3.86 -12.14
CA PHE A 206 -20.31 -4.27 -11.08
C PHE A 206 -18.85 -4.23 -11.55
N ARG A 207 -18.59 -4.63 -12.81
CA ARG A 207 -17.27 -4.56 -13.41
C ARG A 207 -16.79 -3.11 -13.53
N GLU A 208 -17.67 -2.21 -13.97
CA GLU A 208 -17.42 -0.78 -14.13
C GLU A 208 -17.10 -0.12 -12.79
N LEU A 209 -17.80 -0.50 -11.73
CA LEU A 209 -17.46 -0.08 -10.37
C LEU A 209 -16.06 -0.55 -9.99
N MET A 210 -15.69 -1.81 -10.27
CA MET A 210 -14.37 -2.35 -9.92
C MET A 210 -13.21 -1.70 -10.70
N LEU A 211 -13.44 -1.12 -11.87
CA LEU A 211 -12.41 -0.41 -12.64
C LEU A 211 -11.85 0.83 -11.92
N CYS A 212 -12.55 1.35 -10.91
CA CYS A 212 -12.01 2.44 -10.11
C CYS A 212 -10.65 2.11 -9.46
N TYR A 213 -10.40 0.84 -9.14
CA TYR A 213 -9.16 0.39 -8.52
C TYR A 213 -7.95 0.51 -9.47
N PRO A 214 -7.89 -0.18 -10.62
CA PRO A 214 -6.74 -0.11 -11.51
C PRO A 214 -6.51 1.30 -12.07
N ILE A 215 -7.57 2.05 -12.39
CA ILE A 215 -7.44 3.42 -12.88
C ILE A 215 -6.84 4.34 -11.80
N SER A 216 -7.30 4.22 -10.55
CA SER A 216 -6.72 4.97 -9.44
C SER A 216 -5.26 4.61 -9.19
N TRP A 217 -4.88 3.33 -9.32
CA TRP A 217 -3.49 2.89 -9.14
C TRP A 217 -2.55 3.42 -10.22
N VAL A 218 -2.98 3.44 -11.48
CA VAL A 218 -2.19 4.01 -12.57
C VAL A 218 -1.98 5.51 -12.36
N LEU A 219 -3.05 6.26 -12.10
CA LEU A 219 -2.95 7.71 -11.88
C LEU A 219 -2.07 8.04 -10.68
N THR A 220 -2.32 7.39 -9.54
CA THR A 220 -1.52 7.58 -8.33
C THR A 220 -0.07 7.15 -8.58
N GLY A 221 0.14 6.06 -9.30
CA GLY A 221 1.46 5.56 -9.67
C GLY A 221 2.28 6.61 -10.42
N VAL A 222 1.70 7.20 -11.45
CA VAL A 222 2.35 8.27 -12.21
C VAL A 222 2.68 9.46 -11.31
N MET A 223 1.70 9.97 -10.55
CA MET A 223 1.89 11.14 -9.68
C MET A 223 2.97 10.92 -8.63
N VAL A 224 2.96 9.79 -7.94
CA VAL A 224 3.91 9.50 -6.86
C VAL A 224 5.29 9.15 -7.41
N CYS A 225 5.40 8.43 -8.52
CA CYS A 225 6.69 8.16 -9.18
C CYS A 225 7.36 9.45 -9.66
N VAL A 226 6.61 10.36 -10.29
CA VAL A 226 7.13 11.67 -10.69
C VAL A 226 7.61 12.46 -9.47
N SER A 227 6.80 12.51 -8.41
CA SER A 227 7.18 13.16 -7.16
C SER A 227 8.44 12.55 -6.54
N TYR A 228 8.55 11.20 -6.54
CA TYR A 228 9.75 10.50 -6.06
C TYR A 228 11.02 10.94 -6.80
N VAL A 229 10.97 11.10 -8.11
CA VAL A 229 12.13 11.58 -8.89
C VAL A 229 12.58 12.97 -8.43
N PHE A 230 11.64 13.89 -8.22
CA PHE A 230 11.99 15.25 -7.75
C PHE A 230 12.51 15.25 -6.31
N VAL A 231 11.81 14.56 -5.40
CA VAL A 231 12.18 14.49 -3.99
C VAL A 231 13.53 13.80 -3.80
N SER A 232 13.75 12.67 -4.47
CA SER A 232 15.02 11.93 -4.36
C SER A 232 16.20 12.74 -4.91
N ARG A 233 16.04 13.41 -6.06
CA ARG A 233 17.07 14.31 -6.60
C ARG A 233 17.42 15.43 -5.63
N LYS A 234 16.42 16.08 -5.04
CA LYS A 234 16.60 17.15 -4.05
C LYS A 234 17.29 16.65 -2.78
N ALA A 235 16.85 15.50 -2.26
CA ALA A 235 17.44 14.87 -1.08
C ALA A 235 18.90 14.47 -1.30
N TYR A 236 19.21 13.86 -2.44
CA TYR A 236 20.55 13.42 -2.76
C TYR A 236 21.52 14.60 -3.01
N ARG A 237 21.05 15.67 -3.63
CA ARG A 237 21.86 16.89 -3.81
C ARG A 237 22.26 17.53 -2.50
N LYS A 238 21.45 17.45 -1.46
CA LYS A 238 21.78 17.97 -0.12
C LYS A 238 22.91 17.20 0.58
N LEU A 239 23.12 15.93 0.23
CA LEU A 239 24.18 15.11 0.81
C LEU A 239 25.49 15.19 0.01
N SER A 240 25.45 15.69 -1.22
CA SER A 240 26.64 15.83 -2.07
C SER A 240 27.31 17.21 -1.94
N LEU A 241 26.68 18.11 -1.18
CA LEU A 241 27.23 19.42 -0.76
C LEU A 241 27.80 19.35 0.65
#